data_5c68e88027c27f9526e17bc79e5c1452
#
_entry.id   5c68e88027c27f9526e17bc79e5c1452
#
_cell.length_a   1.000
_cell.length_b   1.000
_cell.length_c   1.000
_cell.angle_alpha   90.00
_cell.angle_beta   90.00
_cell.angle_gamma   90.00
#
_symmetry.space_group_name_H-M   'P 1'
#
loop_
_entity.id
_entity.type
_entity.pdbx_description
1 polymer ?
#
loop_
_entity_poly.entity_id
_entity_poly.type
_entity_poly.pdbx_seq_one_letter_code
_entity_poly.pdbx_strand_id
1 'polypeptide(L)'
;MSAKIPLAIVGCGGMGHRHMYGLAELHASGLSPFELVGACDPNLDNANSLADQALERLGTRPQAVASLEELASLGDVQAVDICTLPAHHHSVAVEAMERGWHVLCEKPVGLTTRACKLMREASERTGCILSVAENYRRDPINRLAKALLDVGAIGTPRLMMHNTIGGGDRMLISVWRHQKNASGVLLDVGVHFTDIMEFFLGDALSVYAQTRLHEKTRINPMAGDTGAHQISSSQIYARWQKDMPAEFEATADDASYATILFKNGAVAQYTEDHAARGEGMWKRALYGSLGSMDLPGDRSGRRMKLYREGEETIDDARLLDLVPDFHLDEATAALFGGDRLFEYDLEFQLTDRKLIAVEYWELGQCIERGGQPEVDIVQGARSVALAYAWMESQQAGRAVTVEEVYEDQLNAYQAEINESMGI
;
A
#
# COMPACT_ATOMS: atom_id res chain seq x y z
N MET A 1 17.31 -26.26 10.18
CA MET A 1 16.77 -25.06 9.54
C MET A 1 16.10 -25.54 8.27
N SER A 2 14.88 -25.13 7.97
CA SER A 2 14.25 -25.36 6.66
C SER A 2 15.10 -24.72 5.56
N ALA A 3 15.03 -25.24 4.34
CA ALA A 3 15.67 -24.59 3.20
C ALA A 3 15.01 -23.20 3.02
N LYS A 4 15.83 -22.19 2.68
CA LYS A 4 15.30 -20.85 2.40
C LYS A 4 14.52 -20.85 1.09
N ILE A 5 13.51 -20.02 0.99
CA ILE A 5 12.72 -19.79 -0.22
C ILE A 5 13.50 -18.86 -1.14
N PRO A 6 13.90 -19.29 -2.35
CA PRO A 6 14.56 -18.43 -3.32
C PRO A 6 13.61 -17.34 -3.83
N LEU A 7 13.96 -16.08 -3.56
CA LEU A 7 13.20 -14.88 -3.88
C LEU A 7 13.94 -14.04 -4.92
N ALA A 8 13.23 -13.42 -5.83
CA ALA A 8 13.78 -12.34 -6.66
C ALA A 8 12.96 -11.06 -6.55
N ILE A 9 13.62 -9.90 -6.66
CA ILE A 9 12.96 -8.60 -6.76
C ILE A 9 12.88 -8.21 -8.24
N VAL A 10 11.67 -7.88 -8.70
CA VAL A 10 11.37 -7.45 -10.07
C VAL A 10 10.95 -5.97 -10.06
N GLY A 11 11.75 -5.11 -10.70
CA GLY A 11 11.67 -3.67 -10.59
C GLY A 11 12.64 -3.14 -9.51
N CYS A 12 13.87 -2.85 -9.92
CA CYS A 12 14.97 -2.45 -9.04
C CYS A 12 15.11 -0.92 -8.90
N GLY A 13 14.01 -0.18 -9.08
CA GLY A 13 13.94 1.25 -8.83
C GLY A 13 13.87 1.60 -7.33
N GLY A 14 13.35 2.78 -7.02
CA GLY A 14 13.23 3.26 -5.62
C GLY A 14 12.44 2.33 -4.74
N MET A 15 11.36 1.72 -5.28
CA MET A 15 10.51 0.80 -4.54
C MET A 15 11.22 -0.54 -4.28
N GLY A 16 11.87 -1.13 -5.31
CA GLY A 16 12.65 -2.36 -5.12
C GLY A 16 13.76 -2.21 -4.08
N HIS A 17 14.43 -1.05 -4.03
CA HIS A 17 15.41 -0.78 -2.97
C HIS A 17 14.76 -0.69 -1.58
N ARG A 18 13.56 -0.09 -1.44
CA ARG A 18 12.83 -0.06 -0.16
C ARG A 18 12.46 -1.46 0.30
N HIS A 19 11.98 -2.29 -0.62
CA HIS A 19 11.65 -3.69 -0.35
C HIS A 19 12.89 -4.50 0.04
N MET A 20 13.99 -4.36 -0.67
CA MET A 20 15.26 -4.98 -0.28
C MET A 20 15.71 -4.56 1.13
N TYR A 21 15.52 -3.29 1.52
CA TYR A 21 15.81 -2.87 2.89
C TYR A 21 14.84 -3.47 3.91
N GLY A 22 13.55 -3.65 3.57
CA GLY A 22 12.60 -4.38 4.40
C GLY A 22 12.99 -5.85 4.59
N LEU A 23 13.40 -6.50 3.50
CA LEU A 23 13.93 -7.87 3.56
C LEU A 23 15.17 -7.96 4.46
N ALA A 24 16.04 -6.95 4.43
CA ALA A 24 17.22 -6.88 5.29
C ALA A 24 16.85 -6.72 6.79
N GLU A 25 15.83 -5.93 7.12
CA GLU A 25 15.29 -5.86 8.50
C GLU A 25 14.78 -7.23 8.97
N LEU A 26 14.03 -7.94 8.12
CA LEU A 26 13.55 -9.28 8.43
C LEU A 26 14.70 -10.28 8.57
N HIS A 27 15.72 -10.16 7.74
CA HIS A 27 16.91 -11.01 7.83
C HIS A 27 17.67 -10.77 9.14
N ALA A 28 17.85 -9.49 9.52
CA ALA A 28 18.53 -9.11 10.77
C ALA A 28 17.77 -9.59 12.03
N SER A 29 16.43 -9.70 11.96
CA SER A 29 15.63 -10.27 13.06
C SER A 29 15.76 -11.78 13.22
N GLY A 30 16.36 -12.46 12.24
CA GLY A 30 16.47 -13.92 12.21
C GLY A 30 15.21 -14.65 11.74
N LEU A 31 14.15 -13.94 11.38
CA LEU A 31 12.84 -14.51 11.00
C LEU A 31 12.65 -14.66 9.48
N SER A 32 13.60 -14.19 8.65
CA SER A 32 13.47 -14.29 7.19
C SER A 32 13.45 -15.74 6.70
N PRO A 33 12.38 -16.18 6.01
CA PRO A 33 12.38 -17.47 5.32
C PRO A 33 13.05 -17.41 3.95
N PHE A 34 13.39 -16.20 3.45
CA PHE A 34 13.85 -15.97 2.08
C PHE A 34 15.36 -15.89 1.94
N GLU A 35 15.83 -16.28 0.76
CA GLU A 35 17.15 -15.98 0.20
C GLU A 35 16.96 -15.17 -1.07
N LEU A 36 17.55 -13.96 -1.16
CA LEU A 36 17.47 -13.12 -2.36
C LEU A 36 18.47 -13.64 -3.41
N VAL A 37 17.95 -14.27 -4.48
CA VAL A 37 18.75 -14.90 -5.54
C VAL A 37 18.81 -14.07 -6.82
N GLY A 38 17.81 -13.20 -7.07
CA GLY A 38 17.71 -12.42 -8.31
C GLY A 38 17.30 -10.96 -8.09
N ALA A 39 17.84 -10.09 -8.93
CA ALA A 39 17.43 -8.69 -9.09
C ALA A 39 17.14 -8.47 -10.58
N CYS A 40 15.86 -8.23 -10.92
CA CYS A 40 15.41 -8.17 -12.30
C CYS A 40 14.90 -6.76 -12.63
N ASP A 41 15.53 -6.11 -13.61
CA ASP A 41 15.10 -4.80 -14.13
C ASP A 41 15.60 -4.65 -15.56
N PRO A 42 14.77 -4.23 -16.53
CA PRO A 42 15.23 -3.97 -17.91
C PRO A 42 16.41 -3.00 -17.98
N ASN A 43 16.52 -2.10 -17.01
CA ASN A 43 17.71 -1.29 -16.80
C ASN A 43 18.68 -2.03 -15.85
N LEU A 44 19.67 -2.69 -16.42
CA LEU A 44 20.68 -3.44 -15.66
C LEU A 44 21.47 -2.60 -14.64
N ASP A 45 21.56 -1.28 -14.81
CA ASP A 45 22.20 -0.41 -13.81
C ASP A 45 21.37 -0.38 -12.50
N ASN A 46 20.04 -0.39 -12.62
CA ASN A 46 19.16 -0.53 -11.47
C ASN A 46 19.31 -1.90 -10.80
N ALA A 47 19.29 -2.98 -11.60
CA ALA A 47 19.44 -4.36 -11.09
C ALA A 47 20.80 -4.55 -10.40
N ASN A 48 21.90 -4.09 -11.01
CA ASN A 48 23.22 -4.14 -10.40
C ASN A 48 23.30 -3.29 -9.12
N SER A 49 22.74 -2.08 -9.13
CA SER A 49 22.71 -1.19 -7.94
C SER A 49 22.00 -1.88 -6.76
N LEU A 50 20.87 -2.56 -7.01
CA LEU A 50 20.15 -3.30 -5.98
C LEU A 50 20.97 -4.51 -5.51
N ALA A 51 21.59 -5.25 -6.43
CA ALA A 51 22.39 -6.41 -6.11
C ALA A 51 23.62 -6.06 -5.25
N ASP A 52 24.30 -4.94 -5.56
CA ASP A 52 25.44 -4.45 -4.78
C ASP A 52 25.02 -4.05 -3.36
N GLN A 53 23.89 -3.35 -3.21
CA GLN A 53 23.36 -3.00 -1.88
C GLN A 53 22.86 -4.23 -1.10
N ALA A 54 22.33 -5.24 -1.78
CA ALA A 54 21.96 -6.50 -1.17
C ALA A 54 23.20 -7.23 -0.61
N LEU A 55 24.33 -7.22 -1.33
CA LEU A 55 25.57 -7.75 -0.80
C LEU A 55 25.99 -7.10 0.52
N GLU A 56 25.86 -5.76 0.60
CA GLU A 56 26.22 -5.02 1.80
C GLU A 56 25.29 -5.32 2.99
N ARG A 57 24.00 -5.57 2.72
CA ARG A 57 22.95 -5.69 3.75
C ARG A 57 22.60 -7.11 4.13
N LEU A 58 22.61 -8.01 3.15
CA LEU A 58 22.23 -9.43 3.31
C LEU A 58 23.43 -10.39 3.30
N GLY A 59 24.61 -9.89 2.92
CA GLY A 59 25.85 -10.69 2.84
C GLY A 59 25.95 -11.56 1.58
N THR A 60 24.92 -11.55 0.71
CA THR A 60 24.91 -12.29 -0.56
C THR A 60 24.51 -11.34 -1.69
N ARG A 61 25.16 -11.48 -2.86
CA ARG A 61 24.86 -10.67 -4.05
C ARG A 61 23.93 -11.47 -4.96
N PRO A 62 22.64 -11.07 -5.13
CA PRO A 62 21.76 -11.70 -6.10
C PRO A 62 22.26 -11.47 -7.52
N GLN A 63 21.85 -12.33 -8.46
CA GLN A 63 22.16 -12.14 -9.87
C GLN A 63 21.32 -11.01 -10.47
N ALA A 64 21.97 -10.07 -11.14
CA ALA A 64 21.31 -9.00 -11.87
C ALA A 64 20.96 -9.51 -13.28
N VAL A 65 19.67 -9.42 -13.64
CA VAL A 65 19.12 -9.88 -14.93
C VAL A 65 18.16 -8.86 -15.51
N ALA A 66 17.95 -8.90 -16.85
CA ALA A 66 17.12 -7.92 -17.55
C ALA A 66 15.66 -8.34 -17.77
N SER A 67 15.34 -9.61 -17.61
CA SER A 67 14.01 -10.15 -17.91
C SER A 67 13.62 -11.33 -17.01
N LEU A 68 12.30 -11.64 -16.97
CA LEU A 68 11.81 -12.84 -16.28
C LEU A 68 12.29 -14.14 -16.92
N GLU A 69 12.60 -14.13 -18.22
CA GLU A 69 13.17 -15.28 -18.91
C GLU A 69 14.60 -15.55 -18.41
N GLU A 70 15.43 -14.51 -18.32
CA GLU A 70 16.76 -14.62 -17.75
C GLU A 70 16.69 -15.04 -16.27
N LEU A 71 15.74 -14.47 -15.52
CA LEU A 71 15.50 -14.84 -14.12
C LEU A 71 15.15 -16.32 -13.98
N ALA A 72 14.29 -16.87 -14.85
CA ALA A 72 13.96 -18.29 -14.87
C ALA A 72 15.16 -19.19 -15.18
N SER A 73 16.12 -18.67 -15.96
CA SER A 73 17.34 -19.41 -16.31
C SER A 73 18.32 -19.53 -15.13
N LEU A 74 18.12 -18.79 -14.04
CA LEU A 74 18.94 -18.93 -12.83
C LEU A 74 18.62 -20.23 -12.04
N GLY A 75 17.48 -20.86 -12.29
CA GLY A 75 17.07 -22.10 -11.65
C GLY A 75 15.94 -21.88 -10.62
N ASP A 76 16.18 -22.15 -9.37
CA ASP A 76 15.16 -22.38 -8.33
C ASP A 76 14.43 -21.14 -7.78
N VAL A 77 14.00 -20.19 -8.60
CA VAL A 77 13.14 -19.09 -8.12
C VAL A 77 11.77 -19.66 -7.71
N GLN A 78 11.33 -19.38 -6.50
CA GLN A 78 10.04 -19.82 -5.96
C GLN A 78 9.08 -18.67 -5.67
N ALA A 79 9.62 -17.48 -5.43
CA ALA A 79 8.82 -16.27 -5.19
C ALA A 79 9.44 -15.05 -5.87
N VAL A 80 8.59 -14.11 -6.24
CA VAL A 80 8.99 -12.80 -6.74
C VAL A 80 8.31 -11.69 -5.98
N ASP A 81 9.04 -10.59 -5.81
CA ASP A 81 8.54 -9.35 -5.26
C ASP A 81 8.49 -8.31 -6.38
N ILE A 82 7.28 -7.87 -6.74
CA ILE A 82 7.02 -7.01 -7.89
C ILE A 82 6.92 -5.56 -7.43
N CYS A 83 7.95 -4.78 -7.75
CA CYS A 83 8.12 -3.36 -7.45
C CYS A 83 8.20 -2.48 -8.71
N THR A 84 7.61 -2.93 -9.80
CA THR A 84 7.56 -2.21 -11.08
C THR A 84 6.62 -1.01 -11.02
N LEU A 85 6.38 -0.34 -12.15
CA LEU A 85 5.26 0.63 -12.22
C LEU A 85 3.93 -0.11 -12.23
N PRO A 86 2.86 0.47 -11.65
CA PRO A 86 1.54 -0.17 -11.56
C PRO A 86 0.97 -0.69 -12.88
N ALA A 87 1.29 -0.02 -13.99
CA ALA A 87 0.87 -0.43 -15.33
C ALA A 87 1.41 -1.82 -15.74
N HIS A 88 2.51 -2.28 -15.13
CA HIS A 88 3.16 -3.56 -15.43
C HIS A 88 2.87 -4.65 -14.40
N HIS A 89 2.24 -4.34 -13.25
CA HIS A 89 2.00 -5.31 -12.19
C HIS A 89 1.26 -6.53 -12.70
N HIS A 90 0.17 -6.35 -13.45
CA HIS A 90 -0.66 -7.45 -13.93
C HIS A 90 0.09 -8.39 -14.87
N SER A 91 0.82 -7.85 -15.85
CA SER A 91 1.53 -8.67 -16.84
C SER A 91 2.69 -9.44 -16.21
N VAL A 92 3.46 -8.78 -15.32
CA VAL A 92 4.58 -9.42 -14.61
C VAL A 92 4.08 -10.47 -13.62
N ALA A 93 3.00 -10.17 -12.86
CA ALA A 93 2.46 -11.11 -11.88
C ALA A 93 1.82 -12.35 -12.56
N VAL A 94 1.08 -12.15 -13.66
CA VAL A 94 0.50 -13.27 -14.42
C VAL A 94 1.63 -14.16 -14.96
N GLU A 95 2.64 -13.58 -15.60
CA GLU A 95 3.79 -14.34 -16.12
C GLU A 95 4.54 -15.08 -15.01
N ALA A 96 4.76 -14.44 -13.86
CA ALA A 96 5.41 -15.08 -12.71
C ALA A 96 4.62 -16.28 -12.18
N MET A 97 3.31 -16.11 -11.98
CA MET A 97 2.43 -17.19 -11.52
C MET A 97 2.32 -18.33 -12.53
N GLU A 98 2.36 -18.06 -13.83
CA GLU A 98 2.39 -19.10 -14.88
C GLU A 98 3.70 -19.90 -14.88
N ARG A 99 4.78 -19.35 -14.32
CA ARG A 99 6.04 -20.07 -14.05
C ARG A 99 6.01 -20.85 -12.73
N GLY A 100 4.92 -20.75 -11.96
CA GLY A 100 4.75 -21.40 -10.65
C GLY A 100 5.37 -20.58 -9.50
N TRP A 101 5.66 -19.30 -9.69
CA TRP A 101 6.23 -18.46 -8.64
C TRP A 101 5.14 -17.77 -7.82
N HIS A 102 5.29 -17.80 -6.50
CA HIS A 102 4.47 -17.00 -5.60
C HIS A 102 4.84 -15.51 -5.73
N VAL A 103 3.89 -14.63 -5.45
CA VAL A 103 4.04 -13.20 -5.70
C VAL A 103 3.78 -12.38 -4.43
N LEU A 104 4.68 -11.46 -4.10
CA LEU A 104 4.42 -10.23 -3.37
C LEU A 104 4.32 -9.11 -4.41
N CYS A 105 3.24 -8.36 -4.43
CA CYS A 105 3.04 -7.29 -5.40
C CYS A 105 2.81 -5.96 -4.71
N GLU A 106 3.55 -4.94 -5.11
CA GLU A 106 3.33 -3.58 -4.63
C GLU A 106 1.91 -3.08 -4.95
N LYS A 107 1.44 -2.19 -4.09
CA LYS A 107 0.17 -1.49 -4.30
C LYS A 107 0.33 -0.30 -5.30
N PRO A 108 -0.71 0.09 -6.01
CA PRO A 108 -1.96 -0.65 -6.23
C PRO A 108 -1.68 -1.97 -6.92
N VAL A 109 -2.32 -3.05 -6.50
CA VAL A 109 -2.00 -4.39 -7.01
C VAL A 109 -2.17 -4.49 -8.53
N GLY A 110 -3.15 -3.82 -9.09
CA GLY A 110 -3.34 -3.61 -10.52
C GLY A 110 -3.69 -2.16 -10.83
N LEU A 111 -3.31 -1.68 -11.99
CA LEU A 111 -3.60 -0.30 -12.38
C LEU A 111 -5.10 -0.06 -12.64
N THR A 112 -5.88 -1.10 -12.95
CA THR A 112 -7.34 -1.06 -13.11
C THR A 112 -7.97 -2.29 -12.50
N THR A 113 -9.29 -2.26 -12.30
CA THR A 113 -10.03 -3.43 -11.82
C THR A 113 -9.96 -4.60 -12.80
N ARG A 114 -9.90 -4.34 -14.13
CA ARG A 114 -9.66 -5.37 -15.14
C ARG A 114 -8.29 -6.01 -15.00
N ALA A 115 -7.24 -5.22 -14.77
CA ALA A 115 -5.90 -5.73 -14.49
C ALA A 115 -5.89 -6.62 -13.24
N CYS A 116 -6.57 -6.20 -12.17
CA CYS A 116 -6.73 -7.01 -10.95
C CYS A 116 -7.45 -8.34 -11.22
N LYS A 117 -8.49 -8.32 -12.06
CA LYS A 117 -9.24 -9.53 -12.47
C LYS A 117 -8.36 -10.54 -13.18
N LEU A 118 -7.51 -10.09 -14.11
CA LEU A 118 -6.53 -10.96 -14.77
C LEU A 118 -5.55 -11.62 -13.79
N MET A 119 -5.08 -10.85 -12.79
CA MET A 119 -4.19 -11.38 -11.76
C MET A 119 -4.90 -12.38 -10.85
N ARG A 120 -6.16 -12.12 -10.47
CA ARG A 120 -6.99 -13.05 -9.68
C ARG A 120 -7.20 -14.36 -10.42
N GLU A 121 -7.61 -14.29 -11.68
CA GLU A 121 -7.80 -15.48 -12.54
C GLU A 121 -6.50 -16.29 -12.70
N ALA A 122 -5.35 -15.65 -12.80
CA ALA A 122 -4.06 -16.32 -12.84
C ALA A 122 -3.72 -17.01 -11.53
N SER A 123 -3.92 -16.35 -10.37
CA SER A 123 -3.71 -16.94 -9.05
C SER A 123 -4.61 -18.17 -8.83
N GLU A 124 -5.90 -18.07 -9.18
CA GLU A 124 -6.86 -19.18 -9.10
C GLU A 124 -6.46 -20.36 -10.00
N ARG A 125 -6.03 -20.09 -11.23
CA ARG A 125 -5.66 -21.11 -12.22
C ARG A 125 -4.37 -21.83 -11.85
N THR A 126 -3.39 -21.11 -11.33
CA THR A 126 -2.06 -21.67 -11.03
C THR A 126 -1.93 -22.20 -9.60
N GLY A 127 -2.79 -21.75 -8.69
CA GLY A 127 -2.69 -22.03 -7.27
C GLY A 127 -1.54 -21.27 -6.58
N CYS A 128 -0.89 -20.34 -7.27
CA CYS A 128 0.15 -19.50 -6.68
C CYS A 128 -0.45 -18.45 -5.73
N ILE A 129 0.23 -18.23 -4.62
CA ILE A 129 -0.13 -17.18 -3.67
C ILE A 129 0.21 -15.83 -4.28
N LEU A 130 -0.73 -14.87 -4.22
CA LEU A 130 -0.48 -13.47 -4.49
C LEU A 130 -0.81 -12.65 -3.24
N SER A 131 0.24 -12.13 -2.62
CA SER A 131 0.18 -11.18 -1.49
C SER A 131 0.36 -9.75 -1.99
N VAL A 132 -0.37 -8.81 -1.41
CA VAL A 132 -0.27 -7.40 -1.73
C VAL A 132 0.50 -6.66 -0.65
N ALA A 133 1.48 -5.84 -1.06
CA ALA A 133 2.28 -5.03 -0.17
C ALA A 133 1.48 -3.80 0.32
N GLU A 134 0.49 -4.06 1.17
CA GLU A 134 -0.32 -3.04 1.83
C GLU A 134 0.08 -2.95 3.31
N ASN A 135 0.72 -1.84 3.67
CA ASN A 135 1.39 -1.71 4.96
C ASN A 135 0.58 -0.97 6.05
N TYR A 136 -0.49 -0.23 5.72
CA TYR A 136 -1.20 0.58 6.72
C TYR A 136 -1.92 -0.28 7.75
N ARG A 137 -2.61 -1.33 7.35
CA ARG A 137 -3.29 -2.24 8.31
C ARG A 137 -2.31 -3.02 9.19
N ARG A 138 -1.02 -3.14 8.79
CA ARG A 138 0.04 -3.83 9.53
C ARG A 138 0.69 -2.97 10.61
N ASP A 139 0.49 -1.63 10.57
CA ASP A 139 0.97 -0.73 11.62
C ASP A 139 0.44 -1.15 12.99
N PRO A 140 1.29 -1.36 14.02
CA PRO A 140 0.88 -1.75 15.36
C PRO A 140 -0.25 -0.92 15.95
N ILE A 141 -0.27 0.39 15.66
CA ILE A 141 -1.31 1.30 16.16
C ILE A 141 -2.65 1.05 15.47
N ASN A 142 -2.65 0.77 14.17
CA ASN A 142 -3.86 0.40 13.43
C ASN A 142 -4.36 -0.99 13.84
N ARG A 143 -3.46 -1.94 14.18
CA ARG A 143 -3.82 -3.23 14.77
C ARG A 143 -4.51 -3.06 16.12
N LEU A 144 -3.98 -2.23 17.00
CA LEU A 144 -4.63 -1.92 18.29
C LEU A 144 -5.98 -1.25 18.08
N ALA A 145 -6.09 -0.30 17.15
CA ALA A 145 -7.36 0.34 16.83
C ALA A 145 -8.41 -0.67 16.38
N LYS A 146 -8.03 -1.62 15.51
CA LYS A 146 -8.91 -2.71 15.08
C LYS A 146 -9.36 -3.60 16.25
N ALA A 147 -8.43 -4.00 17.10
CA ALA A 147 -8.76 -4.80 18.28
C ALA A 147 -9.76 -4.08 19.21
N LEU A 148 -9.59 -2.78 19.44
CA LEU A 148 -10.52 -1.96 20.21
C LEU A 148 -11.89 -1.86 19.55
N LEU A 149 -11.96 -1.76 18.21
CA LEU A 149 -13.23 -1.80 17.48
C LEU A 149 -13.93 -3.16 17.63
N ASP A 150 -13.18 -4.26 17.53
CA ASP A 150 -13.72 -5.63 17.58
C ASP A 150 -14.30 -5.99 18.94
N VAL A 151 -13.73 -5.47 20.04
CA VAL A 151 -14.32 -5.62 21.38
C VAL A 151 -15.42 -4.59 21.66
N GLY A 152 -15.77 -3.74 20.70
CA GLY A 152 -16.83 -2.74 20.85
C GLY A 152 -16.45 -1.56 21.75
N ALA A 153 -15.18 -1.18 21.84
CA ALA A 153 -14.71 -0.09 22.70
C ALA A 153 -15.44 1.25 22.47
N ILE A 154 -15.94 1.48 21.26
CA ILE A 154 -16.80 2.64 20.90
C ILE A 154 -18.25 2.23 20.61
N GLY A 155 -18.63 0.99 20.91
CA GLY A 155 -19.91 0.41 20.53
C GLY A 155 -19.99 0.11 19.03
N THR A 156 -21.20 0.20 18.45
CA THR A 156 -21.41 -0.01 17.01
C THR A 156 -20.83 1.18 16.21
N PRO A 157 -19.86 0.98 15.31
CA PRO A 157 -19.34 2.04 14.44
C PRO A 157 -20.46 2.65 13.58
N ARG A 158 -20.49 3.98 13.47
CA ARG A 158 -21.51 4.74 12.73
C ARG A 158 -20.90 5.64 11.66
N LEU A 159 -19.80 6.33 12.00
CA LEU A 159 -19.17 7.30 11.12
C LEU A 159 -17.66 7.17 11.21
N MET A 160 -17.00 7.16 10.08
CA MET A 160 -15.58 7.43 9.95
C MET A 160 -15.35 8.75 9.21
N MET A 161 -14.50 9.59 9.73
CA MET A 161 -13.99 10.76 9.02
C MET A 161 -12.54 10.51 8.63
N HIS A 162 -12.23 10.65 7.35
CA HIS A 162 -10.86 10.61 6.88
C HIS A 162 -10.60 11.79 5.93
N ASN A 163 -9.67 12.66 6.31
CA ASN A 163 -9.29 13.81 5.53
C ASN A 163 -7.77 13.87 5.42
N THR A 164 -7.28 13.99 4.19
CA THR A 164 -5.89 14.33 3.86
C THR A 164 -5.91 15.44 2.82
N ILE A 165 -5.42 16.61 3.20
CA ILE A 165 -5.55 17.84 2.42
C ILE A 165 -4.22 18.58 2.45
N GLY A 166 -3.71 18.97 1.26
CA GLY A 166 -2.46 19.71 1.15
C GLY A 166 -1.76 19.47 -0.19
N GLY A 167 -0.49 19.84 -0.30
CA GLY A 167 0.37 19.57 -1.46
C GLY A 167 0.48 20.74 -2.45
N GLY A 168 -0.61 21.45 -2.75
CA GLY A 168 -0.61 22.53 -3.72
C GLY A 168 -0.20 22.05 -5.12
N ASP A 169 0.63 22.82 -5.82
CA ASP A 169 1.14 22.48 -7.16
C ASP A 169 2.37 21.57 -7.16
N ARG A 170 2.79 21.05 -6.01
CA ARG A 170 4.02 20.25 -5.93
C ARG A 170 3.84 18.83 -6.44
N MET A 171 4.88 18.33 -7.11
CA MET A 171 4.97 16.92 -7.48
C MET A 171 5.04 16.03 -6.23
N LEU A 172 4.16 15.05 -6.13
CA LEU A 172 4.24 13.99 -5.12
C LEU A 172 5.17 12.88 -5.66
N ILE A 173 6.37 12.81 -5.14
CA ILE A 173 7.40 11.78 -5.38
C ILE A 173 7.85 11.68 -6.85
N SER A 174 6.94 11.52 -7.82
CA SER A 174 7.29 11.25 -9.22
C SER A 174 6.22 11.71 -10.21
N VAL A 175 6.63 11.97 -11.44
CA VAL A 175 5.76 12.41 -12.53
C VAL A 175 4.62 11.43 -12.78
N TRP A 176 4.89 10.12 -12.81
CA TRP A 176 3.90 9.11 -13.16
C TRP A 176 2.71 9.06 -12.17
N ARG A 177 2.91 9.48 -10.91
CA ARG A 177 1.82 9.61 -9.91
C ARG A 177 0.80 10.69 -10.24
N HIS A 178 1.07 11.55 -11.22
CA HIS A 178 0.16 12.58 -11.68
C HIS A 178 -0.40 12.29 -13.08
N GLN A 179 -0.07 11.10 -13.64
CA GLN A 179 -0.53 10.69 -14.97
C GLN A 179 -1.63 9.63 -14.84
N LYS A 180 -2.77 9.85 -15.49
CA LYS A 180 -3.95 8.96 -15.44
C LYS A 180 -3.63 7.54 -15.90
N ASN A 181 -2.85 7.40 -16.97
CA ASN A 181 -2.48 6.11 -17.54
C ASN A 181 -1.33 5.41 -16.80
N ALA A 182 -0.81 5.97 -15.72
CA ALA A 182 0.31 5.41 -14.96
C ALA A 182 -0.01 5.11 -13.50
N SER A 183 -0.96 5.82 -12.90
CA SER A 183 -1.61 5.57 -11.60
C SER A 183 -2.60 6.68 -11.27
N GLY A 184 -2.16 7.94 -11.28
CA GLY A 184 -2.86 9.03 -10.62
C GLY A 184 -2.67 9.00 -9.10
N VAL A 185 -2.61 10.18 -8.49
CA VAL A 185 -2.33 10.29 -7.06
C VAL A 185 -3.47 9.73 -6.21
N LEU A 186 -4.72 9.88 -6.66
CA LEU A 186 -5.90 9.35 -5.95
C LEU A 186 -5.95 7.82 -5.91
N LEU A 187 -5.38 7.13 -6.90
CA LEU A 187 -5.23 5.68 -6.83
C LEU A 187 -4.01 5.31 -5.99
N ASP A 188 -2.83 5.91 -6.28
CA ASP A 188 -1.58 5.54 -5.63
C ASP A 188 -1.63 5.69 -4.10
N VAL A 189 -2.20 6.77 -3.61
CA VAL A 189 -2.36 7.03 -2.17
C VAL A 189 -3.67 6.46 -1.64
N GLY A 190 -4.74 6.64 -2.40
CA GLY A 190 -6.09 6.27 -1.98
C GLY A 190 -6.29 4.78 -1.70
N VAL A 191 -5.55 3.87 -2.37
CA VAL A 191 -5.66 2.43 -2.08
C VAL A 191 -5.29 2.09 -0.64
N HIS A 192 -4.35 2.79 -0.03
CA HIS A 192 -4.05 2.65 1.40
C HIS A 192 -5.25 3.05 2.28
N PHE A 193 -5.93 4.12 1.89
CA PHE A 193 -7.06 4.64 2.66
C PHE A 193 -8.32 3.78 2.47
N THR A 194 -8.55 3.26 1.27
CA THR A 194 -9.65 2.33 1.02
C THR A 194 -9.44 1.01 1.75
N ASP A 195 -8.22 0.50 1.78
CA ASP A 195 -7.86 -0.70 2.52
C ASP A 195 -8.09 -0.52 4.03
N ILE A 196 -7.59 0.56 4.62
CA ILE A 196 -7.74 0.80 6.05
C ILE A 196 -9.20 1.10 6.44
N MET A 197 -10.00 1.70 5.55
CA MET A 197 -11.43 1.88 5.80
C MET A 197 -12.18 0.54 5.84
N GLU A 198 -11.93 -0.37 4.88
CA GLU A 198 -12.52 -1.71 4.90
C GLU A 198 -11.96 -2.55 6.05
N PHE A 199 -10.70 -2.39 6.44
CA PHE A 199 -10.12 -3.04 7.63
C PHE A 199 -10.85 -2.66 8.91
N PHE A 200 -11.23 -1.40 9.09
CA PHE A 200 -11.95 -0.93 10.29
C PHE A 200 -13.45 -1.17 10.25
N LEU A 201 -14.08 -0.97 9.10
CA LEU A 201 -15.55 -0.94 8.98
C LEU A 201 -16.16 -2.14 8.24
N GLY A 202 -15.32 -3.03 7.69
CA GLY A 202 -15.78 -4.10 6.81
C GLY A 202 -16.09 -3.61 5.40
N ASP A 203 -16.76 -4.43 4.60
CA ASP A 203 -16.98 -4.19 3.18
C ASP A 203 -17.73 -2.89 2.89
N ALA A 204 -17.17 -2.07 2.02
CA ALA A 204 -17.87 -0.93 1.43
C ALA A 204 -18.95 -1.42 0.44
N LEU A 205 -20.12 -0.77 0.50
CA LEU A 205 -21.27 -1.10 -0.35
C LEU A 205 -21.35 -0.18 -1.54
N SER A 206 -21.35 1.15 -1.31
CA SER A 206 -21.53 2.12 -2.38
C SER A 206 -20.86 3.45 -2.06
N VAL A 207 -20.58 4.21 -3.12
CA VAL A 207 -19.89 5.49 -3.08
C VAL A 207 -20.64 6.53 -3.88
N TYR A 208 -20.79 7.75 -3.32
CA TYR A 208 -21.07 8.96 -4.07
C TYR A 208 -19.91 9.94 -3.91
N ALA A 209 -19.31 10.37 -5.02
CA ALA A 209 -18.12 11.20 -4.99
C ALA A 209 -18.10 12.25 -6.10
N GLN A 210 -17.30 13.29 -5.84
CA GLN A 210 -16.87 14.26 -6.82
C GLN A 210 -15.34 14.26 -6.86
N THR A 211 -14.76 14.06 -8.04
CA THR A 211 -13.31 14.17 -8.25
C THR A 211 -12.97 15.36 -9.14
N ARG A 212 -11.77 15.89 -9.00
CA ARG A 212 -11.30 17.06 -9.76
C ARG A 212 -9.81 16.97 -10.03
N LEU A 213 -9.40 17.53 -11.17
CA LEU A 213 -8.03 17.93 -11.44
C LEU A 213 -7.95 19.46 -11.23
N HIS A 214 -7.49 19.87 -10.06
CA HIS A 214 -7.35 21.29 -9.71
C HIS A 214 -6.05 21.91 -10.21
N GLU A 215 -4.92 21.22 -9.99
CA GLU A 215 -3.59 21.69 -10.41
C GLU A 215 -3.10 20.93 -11.63
N LYS A 216 -3.38 21.51 -12.82
CA LYS A 216 -2.99 20.90 -14.10
C LYS A 216 -1.50 20.90 -14.32
N THR A 217 -0.78 21.86 -13.78
CA THR A 217 0.68 21.98 -13.88
C THR A 217 1.29 21.68 -12.54
N ARG A 218 2.24 20.73 -12.51
CA ARG A 218 2.95 20.32 -11.30
C ARG A 218 4.39 20.74 -11.36
N ILE A 219 4.92 21.13 -10.21
CA ILE A 219 6.30 21.60 -10.04
C ILE A 219 7.10 20.55 -9.28
N ASN A 220 8.24 20.17 -9.83
CA ASN A 220 9.24 19.34 -9.16
C ASN A 220 10.30 20.23 -8.49
N PRO A 221 10.25 20.47 -7.19
CA PRO A 221 11.23 21.32 -6.51
C PRO A 221 12.63 20.67 -6.42
N MET A 222 12.76 19.37 -6.78
CA MET A 222 14.04 18.64 -6.79
C MET A 222 14.72 18.66 -8.16
N ALA A 223 14.12 19.23 -9.20
CA ALA A 223 14.68 19.22 -10.56
C ALA A 223 16.03 19.96 -10.60
N GLY A 224 17.06 19.27 -11.05
CA GLY A 224 18.41 19.82 -11.20
C GLY A 224 19.12 20.15 -9.89
N ASP A 225 18.57 19.81 -8.74
CA ASP A 225 19.11 20.26 -7.45
C ASP A 225 19.85 19.15 -6.71
N THR A 226 20.67 19.64 -5.84
CA THR A 226 21.68 19.03 -5.00
C THR A 226 21.20 18.78 -3.55
N GLY A 227 19.89 18.86 -3.24
CA GLY A 227 19.37 18.32 -2.01
C GLY A 227 18.76 19.27 -0.98
N ALA A 228 18.22 20.42 -1.39
CA ALA A 228 17.67 21.39 -0.42
C ALA A 228 16.24 21.10 0.06
N HIS A 229 15.40 20.37 -0.71
CA HIS A 229 14.00 20.14 -0.35
C HIS A 229 13.56 18.71 -0.68
N GLN A 230 13.43 17.87 0.35
CA GLN A 230 12.83 16.54 0.19
C GLN A 230 11.32 16.64 0.03
N ILE A 231 10.79 16.11 -1.08
CA ILE A 231 9.34 16.00 -1.33
C ILE A 231 8.76 14.73 -0.68
N SER A 232 9.59 13.72 -0.49
CA SER A 232 9.24 12.45 0.12
C SER A 232 10.03 12.26 1.41
N SER A 233 9.40 11.69 2.42
CA SER A 233 10.07 11.22 3.63
C SER A 233 11.10 10.11 3.37
N SER A 234 11.12 9.54 2.16
CA SER A 234 12.12 8.57 1.74
C SER A 234 13.18 9.21 0.86
N GLN A 235 14.39 9.37 1.37
CA GLN A 235 15.55 9.90 0.64
C GLN A 235 15.94 9.07 -0.58
N ILE A 236 15.44 7.85 -0.67
CA ILE A 236 15.80 6.92 -1.74
C ILE A 236 15.38 7.41 -3.12
N TYR A 237 14.34 8.23 -3.22
CA TYR A 237 13.86 8.76 -4.51
C TYR A 237 14.65 9.98 -5.01
N ALA A 238 15.41 10.65 -4.15
CA ALA A 238 16.10 11.90 -4.48
C ALA A 238 17.01 11.78 -5.73
N ARG A 239 17.68 10.62 -5.88
CA ARG A 239 18.58 10.36 -7.02
C ARG A 239 17.86 10.36 -8.38
N TRP A 240 16.58 10.01 -8.43
CA TRP A 240 15.78 10.02 -9.65
C TRP A 240 15.00 11.32 -9.82
N GLN A 241 14.55 11.94 -8.72
CA GLN A 241 13.77 13.17 -8.76
C GLN A 241 14.52 14.34 -9.42
N LYS A 242 15.84 14.44 -9.20
CA LYS A 242 16.68 15.48 -9.80
C LYS A 242 16.71 15.45 -11.33
N ASP A 243 16.50 14.27 -11.92
CA ASP A 243 16.53 14.04 -13.37
C ASP A 243 15.12 14.14 -13.99
N MET A 244 14.07 14.29 -13.18
CA MET A 244 12.70 14.52 -13.65
C MET A 244 12.51 15.99 -14.06
N PRO A 245 11.55 16.29 -14.98
CA PRO A 245 11.30 17.66 -15.41
C PRO A 245 10.94 18.58 -14.24
N ALA A 246 11.34 19.84 -14.33
CA ALA A 246 11.05 20.86 -13.31
C ALA A 246 9.56 21.20 -13.24
N GLU A 247 8.88 21.09 -14.37
CA GLU A 247 7.43 21.34 -14.51
C GLU A 247 6.85 20.35 -15.51
N PHE A 248 5.64 19.87 -15.27
CA PHE A 248 4.94 18.95 -16.17
C PHE A 248 3.43 19.05 -16.02
N GLU A 249 2.69 18.64 -17.06
CA GLU A 249 1.23 18.58 -17.04
C GLU A 249 0.74 17.30 -16.35
N ALA A 250 -0.17 17.45 -15.38
CA ALA A 250 -0.90 16.36 -14.77
C ALA A 250 -2.14 16.02 -15.60
N THR A 251 -2.48 14.73 -15.67
CA THR A 251 -3.67 14.23 -16.40
C THR A 251 -4.64 13.47 -15.51
N ALA A 252 -4.23 13.09 -14.30
CA ALA A 252 -5.07 12.42 -13.31
C ALA A 252 -5.72 13.43 -12.37
N ASP A 253 -6.94 13.11 -11.89
CA ASP A 253 -7.57 13.85 -10.82
C ASP A 253 -6.68 13.87 -9.57
N ASP A 254 -6.69 14.98 -8.85
CA ASP A 254 -5.85 15.23 -7.67
C ASP A 254 -6.65 15.51 -6.40
N ALA A 255 -7.99 15.55 -6.50
CA ALA A 255 -8.89 15.70 -5.37
C ALA A 255 -10.11 14.80 -5.47
N SER A 256 -10.52 14.20 -4.34
CA SER A 256 -11.75 13.40 -4.18
C SER A 256 -12.49 13.82 -2.91
N TYR A 257 -13.81 14.01 -3.05
CA TYR A 257 -14.74 14.33 -1.97
C TYR A 257 -15.87 13.31 -2.01
N ALA A 258 -15.90 12.37 -1.04
CA ALA A 258 -16.76 11.21 -1.11
C ALA A 258 -17.55 10.92 0.17
N THR A 259 -18.74 10.35 -0.02
CA THR A 259 -19.53 9.65 1.00
C THR A 259 -19.54 8.18 0.64
N ILE A 260 -19.11 7.32 1.56
CA ILE A 260 -19.00 5.87 1.38
C ILE A 260 -19.94 5.19 2.37
N LEU A 261 -20.82 4.31 1.88
CA LEU A 261 -21.72 3.49 2.69
C LEU A 261 -21.12 2.08 2.82
N PHE A 262 -21.08 1.55 4.03
CA PHE A 262 -20.61 0.19 4.32
C PHE A 262 -21.78 -0.79 4.52
N LYS A 263 -21.55 -2.09 4.28
CA LYS A 263 -22.59 -3.13 4.41
C LYS A 263 -23.18 -3.23 5.83
N ASN A 264 -22.41 -2.87 6.86
CA ASN A 264 -22.86 -2.83 8.25
C ASN A 264 -23.67 -1.57 8.63
N GLY A 265 -23.90 -0.66 7.66
CA GLY A 265 -24.62 0.59 7.83
C GLY A 265 -23.78 1.77 8.31
N ALA A 266 -22.49 1.59 8.56
CA ALA A 266 -21.58 2.70 8.83
C ALA A 266 -21.38 3.56 7.58
N VAL A 267 -21.01 4.84 7.78
CA VAL A 267 -20.72 5.79 6.71
C VAL A 267 -19.32 6.34 6.88
N ALA A 268 -18.56 6.50 5.81
CA ALA A 268 -17.36 7.32 5.83
C ALA A 268 -17.57 8.62 5.05
N GLN A 269 -17.08 9.72 5.63
CA GLN A 269 -16.86 10.99 4.95
C GLN A 269 -15.37 11.05 4.62
N TYR A 270 -15.07 11.11 3.34
CA TYR A 270 -13.73 11.04 2.83
C TYR A 270 -13.36 12.28 2.02
N THR A 271 -12.20 12.85 2.32
CA THR A 271 -11.57 13.90 1.53
C THR A 271 -10.10 13.59 1.33
N GLU A 272 -9.70 13.51 0.08
CA GLU A 272 -8.32 13.45 -0.35
C GLU A 272 -8.09 14.57 -1.35
N ASP A 273 -7.22 15.54 -1.04
CA ASP A 273 -6.96 16.70 -1.89
C ASP A 273 -5.46 17.03 -1.87
N HIS A 274 -4.79 16.68 -2.97
CA HIS A 274 -3.36 16.88 -3.18
C HIS A 274 -3.06 18.20 -3.92
N ALA A 275 -4.06 19.06 -4.07
CA ALA A 275 -3.95 20.35 -4.76
C ALA A 275 -4.22 21.53 -3.83
N ALA A 276 -4.75 21.29 -2.65
CA ALA A 276 -5.11 22.34 -1.71
C ALA A 276 -3.89 23.15 -1.26
N ARG A 277 -4.07 24.47 -1.21
CA ARG A 277 -3.06 25.42 -0.77
C ARG A 277 -3.35 25.91 0.65
N GLY A 278 -2.34 26.37 1.35
CA GLY A 278 -2.43 26.85 2.73
C GLY A 278 -2.04 25.80 3.74
N GLU A 279 -2.69 25.80 4.92
CA GLU A 279 -2.42 24.84 5.97
C GLU A 279 -2.98 23.45 5.60
N GLY A 280 -2.13 22.43 5.64
CA GLY A 280 -2.55 21.06 5.40
C GLY A 280 -3.34 20.49 6.56
N MET A 281 -4.21 19.50 6.28
CA MET A 281 -4.96 18.77 7.29
C MET A 281 -4.83 17.27 7.08
N TRP A 282 -4.57 16.56 8.17
CA TRP A 282 -4.74 15.12 8.26
C TRP A 282 -5.64 14.78 9.45
N LYS A 283 -6.66 13.97 9.24
CA LYS A 283 -7.59 13.57 10.31
C LYS A 283 -8.18 12.20 9.99
N ARG A 284 -8.09 11.27 10.94
CA ARG A 284 -8.84 10.01 10.92
C ARG A 284 -9.52 9.83 12.28
N ALA A 285 -10.85 9.74 12.28
CA ALA A 285 -11.64 9.55 13.49
C ALA A 285 -12.80 8.59 13.23
N LEU A 286 -13.07 7.72 14.21
CA LEU A 286 -14.17 6.77 14.20
C LEU A 286 -15.14 7.13 15.31
N TYR A 287 -16.43 7.19 15.00
CA TYR A 287 -17.52 7.48 15.92
C TYR A 287 -18.49 6.29 15.98
N GLY A 288 -18.77 5.84 17.17
CA GLY A 288 -19.67 4.72 17.44
C GLY A 288 -20.84 5.11 18.35
N SER A 289 -21.56 4.10 18.80
CA SER A 289 -22.74 4.30 19.66
C SER A 289 -22.40 4.62 21.12
N LEU A 290 -21.17 4.34 21.57
CA LEU A 290 -20.72 4.52 22.97
C LEU A 290 -19.53 5.48 23.08
N GLY A 291 -18.90 5.88 21.99
CA GLY A 291 -17.73 6.73 22.03
C GLY A 291 -17.12 6.98 20.67
N SER A 292 -15.88 7.49 20.66
CA SER A 292 -15.12 7.74 19.45
C SER A 292 -13.64 7.47 19.67
N MET A 293 -12.91 7.21 18.56
CA MET A 293 -11.46 7.12 18.53
C MET A 293 -10.90 8.15 17.57
N ASP A 294 -9.83 8.82 17.99
CA ASP A 294 -9.03 9.70 17.19
C ASP A 294 -7.69 9.02 16.91
N LEU A 295 -7.40 8.73 15.65
CA LEU A 295 -6.23 7.98 15.23
C LEU A 295 -5.11 8.93 14.82
N PRO A 296 -3.84 8.62 15.13
CA PRO A 296 -2.71 9.37 14.64
C PRO A 296 -2.46 9.12 13.15
N GLY A 297 -1.55 9.89 12.54
CA GLY A 297 -1.07 9.64 11.18
C GLY A 297 -0.44 8.25 11.06
N ASP A 298 -0.69 7.58 9.94
CA ASP A 298 -0.15 6.24 9.68
C ASP A 298 1.38 6.23 9.77
N ARG A 299 1.93 5.15 10.30
CA ARG A 299 3.37 4.93 10.46
C ARG A 299 4.08 5.97 11.35
N SER A 300 3.33 6.66 12.19
CA SER A 300 3.87 7.67 13.10
C SER A 300 4.26 7.12 14.47
N GLY A 301 3.79 5.95 14.85
CA GLY A 301 3.96 5.37 16.18
C GLY A 301 3.28 6.13 17.32
N ARG A 302 2.57 7.23 17.00
CA ARG A 302 1.93 8.07 18.00
C ARG A 302 0.69 7.39 18.58
N ARG A 303 0.33 7.80 19.78
CA ARG A 303 -0.84 7.28 20.51
C ARG A 303 -2.15 7.69 19.85
N MET A 304 -3.12 6.79 19.86
CA MET A 304 -4.51 7.12 19.58
C MET A 304 -5.19 7.63 20.84
N LYS A 305 -6.39 8.21 20.68
CA LYS A 305 -7.24 8.66 21.80
C LYS A 305 -8.60 7.99 21.71
N LEU A 306 -9.05 7.45 22.83
CA LEU A 306 -10.39 6.90 23.01
C LEU A 306 -11.20 7.81 23.91
N TYR A 307 -12.41 8.18 23.47
CA TYR A 307 -13.36 9.00 24.18
C TYR A 307 -14.65 8.22 24.40
N ARG A 308 -15.12 8.20 25.65
CA ARG A 308 -16.42 7.66 26.03
C ARG A 308 -17.19 8.68 26.85
N GLU A 309 -18.52 8.69 26.70
CA GLU A 309 -19.34 9.66 27.43
C GLU A 309 -19.25 9.44 28.93
N GLY A 310 -18.93 10.49 29.69
CA GLY A 310 -18.78 10.45 31.14
C GLY A 310 -17.49 9.81 31.66
N GLU A 311 -16.59 9.38 30.80
CA GLU A 311 -15.30 8.81 31.14
C GLU A 311 -14.14 9.78 30.83
N GLU A 312 -13.01 9.58 31.51
CA GLU A 312 -11.77 10.27 31.17
C GLU A 312 -11.23 9.75 29.83
N THR A 313 -10.62 10.63 29.02
CA THR A 313 -9.96 10.25 27.78
C THR A 313 -8.84 9.25 28.07
N ILE A 314 -8.78 8.17 27.30
CA ILE A 314 -7.72 7.17 27.38
C ILE A 314 -6.79 7.35 26.18
N ASP A 315 -5.52 7.69 26.44
CA ASP A 315 -4.47 7.87 25.43
C ASP A 315 -3.11 7.30 25.86
N ASP A 316 -3.15 6.30 26.72
CA ASP A 316 -1.98 5.64 27.31
C ASP A 316 -2.12 4.10 27.34
N ALA A 317 -1.29 3.43 28.11
CA ALA A 317 -1.26 1.97 28.20
C ALA A 317 -2.60 1.34 28.65
N ARG A 318 -3.51 2.11 29.27
CA ARG A 318 -4.86 1.64 29.62
C ARG A 318 -5.69 1.22 28.40
N LEU A 319 -5.32 1.66 27.19
CA LEU A 319 -5.92 1.13 25.95
C LEU A 319 -5.76 -0.40 25.84
N LEU A 320 -4.60 -0.92 26.27
CA LEU A 320 -4.31 -2.37 26.25
C LEU A 320 -5.13 -3.15 27.27
N ASP A 321 -5.55 -2.53 28.37
CA ASP A 321 -6.39 -3.17 29.39
C ASP A 321 -7.80 -3.49 28.85
N LEU A 322 -8.24 -2.76 27.82
CA LEU A 322 -9.53 -2.99 27.16
C LEU A 322 -9.49 -4.18 26.19
N VAL A 323 -8.30 -4.60 25.78
CA VAL A 323 -8.05 -5.70 24.83
C VAL A 323 -7.00 -6.66 25.42
N PRO A 324 -7.29 -7.37 26.51
CA PRO A 324 -6.28 -8.20 27.19
C PRO A 324 -5.71 -9.31 26.30
N ASP A 325 -6.48 -9.79 25.35
CA ASP A 325 -6.08 -10.86 24.40
C ASP A 325 -5.42 -10.35 23.12
N PHE A 326 -5.24 -9.03 22.99
CA PHE A 326 -4.56 -8.44 21.84
C PHE A 326 -3.07 -8.71 21.89
N HIS A 327 -2.56 -9.35 20.85
CA HIS A 327 -1.14 -9.56 20.60
C HIS A 327 -0.82 -9.32 19.13
N LEU A 328 0.31 -8.71 18.86
CA LEU A 328 0.89 -8.60 17.52
C LEU A 328 1.49 -9.97 17.13
N ASP A 329 1.57 -10.22 15.82
CA ASP A 329 2.25 -11.40 15.30
C ASP A 329 3.75 -11.41 15.65
N GLU A 330 4.40 -12.57 15.48
CA GLU A 330 5.79 -12.80 15.85
C GLU A 330 6.76 -11.81 15.19
N ALA A 331 6.57 -11.55 13.88
CA ALA A 331 7.44 -10.64 13.15
C ALA A 331 7.24 -9.20 13.58
N THR A 332 5.98 -8.76 13.68
CA THR A 332 5.66 -7.41 14.15
C THR A 332 6.19 -7.18 15.55
N ALA A 333 5.98 -8.13 16.47
CA ALA A 333 6.48 -8.06 17.84
C ALA A 333 8.01 -7.94 17.90
N ALA A 334 8.72 -8.77 17.14
CA ALA A 334 10.19 -8.74 17.09
C ALA A 334 10.72 -7.44 16.46
N LEU A 335 10.10 -6.97 15.40
CA LEU A 335 10.54 -5.79 14.66
C LEU A 335 10.23 -4.48 15.41
N PHE A 336 9.10 -4.40 16.10
CA PHE A 336 8.67 -3.16 16.78
C PHE A 336 8.98 -3.15 18.28
N GLY A 337 9.52 -4.25 18.84
CA GLY A 337 10.02 -4.30 20.21
C GLY A 337 8.98 -4.67 21.27
N GLY A 338 7.91 -5.33 20.89
CA GLY A 338 6.89 -5.83 21.81
C GLY A 338 5.66 -6.37 21.10
N ASP A 339 4.98 -7.31 21.72
CA ASP A 339 3.77 -7.96 21.20
C ASP A 339 2.48 -7.22 21.57
N ARG A 340 2.56 -6.21 22.46
CA ARG A 340 1.45 -5.37 22.90
C ARG A 340 1.89 -3.92 22.94
N LEU A 341 1.62 -3.18 21.88
CA LEU A 341 2.07 -1.79 21.73
C LEU A 341 0.88 -0.84 21.63
N PHE A 342 0.94 0.29 22.35
CA PHE A 342 0.02 1.43 22.21
C PHE A 342 0.72 2.67 21.63
N GLU A 343 2.05 2.60 21.53
CA GLU A 343 2.93 3.57 20.87
C GLU A 343 4.25 2.90 20.48
N TYR A 344 4.97 3.51 19.55
CA TYR A 344 6.37 3.20 19.26
C TYR A 344 7.08 4.47 18.78
N ASP A 345 8.41 4.55 19.01
CA ASP A 345 9.23 5.69 18.61
C ASP A 345 10.30 5.22 17.63
N LEU A 346 9.98 5.30 16.35
CA LEU A 346 10.87 4.95 15.25
C LEU A 346 10.79 6.04 14.18
N GLU A 347 11.91 6.30 13.53
CA GLU A 347 11.92 7.17 12.35
C GLU A 347 11.06 6.56 11.23
N PHE A 348 10.42 7.42 10.43
CA PHE A 348 9.53 7.00 9.35
C PHE A 348 10.14 5.96 8.42
N GLN A 349 11.40 6.14 8.01
CA GLN A 349 12.08 5.21 7.11
C GLN A 349 12.27 3.82 7.73
N LEU A 350 12.55 3.76 9.01
CA LEU A 350 12.71 2.49 9.73
C LEU A 350 11.36 1.82 9.94
N THR A 351 10.34 2.57 10.32
CA THR A 351 8.95 2.06 10.39
C THR A 351 8.51 1.45 9.07
N ASP A 352 8.72 2.16 7.97
CA ASP A 352 8.37 1.71 6.63
C ASP A 352 9.04 0.38 6.26
N ARG A 353 10.36 0.26 6.50
CA ARG A 353 11.11 -0.98 6.25
C ARG A 353 10.63 -2.15 7.10
N LYS A 354 10.28 -1.90 8.35
CA LYS A 354 9.77 -2.94 9.26
C LYS A 354 8.38 -3.43 8.85
N LEU A 355 7.53 -2.55 8.34
CA LEU A 355 6.23 -2.96 7.81
C LEU A 355 6.36 -3.80 6.54
N ILE A 356 7.24 -3.43 5.61
CA ILE A 356 7.59 -4.27 4.46
C ILE A 356 8.19 -5.63 4.92
N ALA A 357 8.98 -5.65 5.98
CA ALA A 357 9.50 -6.88 6.55
C ALA A 357 8.37 -7.82 7.02
N VAL A 358 7.30 -7.28 7.61
CA VAL A 358 6.11 -8.08 8.01
C VAL A 358 5.41 -8.67 6.79
N GLU A 359 5.33 -7.94 5.68
CA GLU A 359 4.74 -8.44 4.43
C GLU A 359 5.50 -9.65 3.87
N TYR A 360 6.83 -9.58 3.85
CA TYR A 360 7.65 -10.73 3.48
C TYR A 360 7.47 -11.90 4.44
N TRP A 361 7.48 -11.64 5.75
CA TRP A 361 7.28 -12.70 6.73
C TRP A 361 5.97 -13.42 6.51
N GLU A 362 4.87 -12.71 6.30
CA GLU A 362 3.55 -13.30 6.06
C GLU A 362 3.53 -14.13 4.77
N LEU A 363 4.07 -13.60 3.64
CA LEU A 363 4.17 -14.38 2.41
C LEU A 363 4.94 -15.69 2.65
N GLY A 364 6.06 -15.63 3.37
CA GLY A 364 6.84 -16.82 3.71
C GLY A 364 6.06 -17.83 4.55
N GLN A 365 5.29 -17.35 5.56
CA GLN A 365 4.42 -18.24 6.35
C GLN A 365 3.35 -18.92 5.48
N CYS A 366 2.76 -18.17 4.54
CA CYS A 366 1.76 -18.73 3.63
C CYS A 366 2.38 -19.79 2.69
N ILE A 367 3.60 -19.58 2.20
CA ILE A 367 4.29 -20.55 1.34
C ILE A 367 4.68 -21.81 2.14
N GLU A 368 5.24 -21.67 3.35
CA GLU A 368 5.74 -22.79 4.15
C GLU A 368 4.63 -23.63 4.79
N ARG A 369 3.56 -22.98 5.24
CA ARG A 369 2.50 -23.62 6.07
C ARG A 369 1.17 -23.77 5.35
N GLY A 370 1.05 -23.16 4.18
CA GLY A 370 -0.23 -22.99 3.49
C GLY A 370 -1.07 -21.87 4.10
N GLY A 371 -2.16 -21.49 3.43
CA GLY A 371 -3.03 -20.42 3.81
C GLY A 371 -3.01 -19.28 2.78
N GLN A 372 -3.74 -18.21 3.11
CA GLN A 372 -3.80 -16.99 2.30
C GLN A 372 -3.24 -15.82 3.10
N PRO A 373 -2.55 -14.88 2.44
CA PRO A 373 -2.14 -13.64 3.10
C PRO A 373 -3.36 -12.81 3.51
N GLU A 374 -3.20 -12.00 4.52
CA GLU A 374 -4.27 -11.11 4.99
C GLU A 374 -4.72 -10.12 3.92
N VAL A 375 -3.78 -9.64 3.10
CA VAL A 375 -4.09 -8.85 1.92
C VAL A 375 -3.71 -9.68 0.69
N ASP A 376 -4.64 -10.51 0.26
CA ASP A 376 -4.55 -11.27 -0.97
C ASP A 376 -5.00 -10.44 -2.19
N ILE A 377 -5.04 -11.06 -3.36
CA ILE A 377 -5.50 -10.40 -4.59
C ILE A 377 -6.96 -9.93 -4.49
N VAL A 378 -7.82 -10.61 -3.72
CA VAL A 378 -9.23 -10.22 -3.56
C VAL A 378 -9.31 -8.93 -2.75
N GLN A 379 -8.62 -8.85 -1.62
CA GLN A 379 -8.59 -7.63 -0.80
C GLN A 379 -7.90 -6.46 -1.54
N GLY A 380 -6.77 -6.70 -2.18
CA GLY A 380 -6.08 -5.67 -2.98
C GLY A 380 -6.94 -5.15 -4.15
N ALA A 381 -7.64 -6.04 -4.86
CA ALA A 381 -8.56 -5.66 -5.93
C ALA A 381 -9.77 -4.87 -5.40
N ARG A 382 -10.30 -5.20 -4.21
CA ARG A 382 -11.37 -4.41 -3.56
C ARG A 382 -10.89 -3.00 -3.22
N SER A 383 -9.67 -2.85 -2.70
CA SER A 383 -9.08 -1.54 -2.41
C SER A 383 -8.95 -0.69 -3.69
N VAL A 384 -8.53 -1.30 -4.80
CA VAL A 384 -8.48 -0.65 -6.12
C VAL A 384 -9.90 -0.27 -6.59
N ALA A 385 -10.88 -1.18 -6.46
CA ALA A 385 -12.25 -0.93 -6.88
C ALA A 385 -12.91 0.20 -6.08
N LEU A 386 -12.70 0.25 -4.76
CA LEU A 386 -13.22 1.32 -3.91
C LEU A 386 -12.59 2.67 -4.26
N ALA A 387 -11.29 2.72 -4.57
CA ALA A 387 -10.63 3.94 -5.03
C ALA A 387 -11.19 4.39 -6.38
N TYR A 388 -11.35 3.49 -7.35
CA TYR A 388 -11.97 3.83 -8.63
C TYR A 388 -13.45 4.19 -8.51
N ALA A 389 -14.18 3.67 -7.51
CA ALA A 389 -15.56 4.04 -7.31
C ALA A 389 -15.76 5.55 -7.11
N TRP A 390 -14.75 6.28 -6.67
CA TRP A 390 -14.79 7.76 -6.61
C TRP A 390 -14.87 8.36 -8.02
N MET A 391 -13.95 7.98 -8.89
CA MET A 391 -13.89 8.48 -10.26
C MET A 391 -15.08 8.01 -11.10
N GLU A 392 -15.47 6.75 -10.95
CA GLU A 392 -16.63 6.20 -11.66
C GLU A 392 -17.95 6.84 -11.20
N SER A 393 -18.09 7.17 -9.90
CA SER A 393 -19.25 7.93 -9.40
C SER A 393 -19.34 9.31 -10.01
N GLN A 394 -18.21 10.00 -10.13
CA GLN A 394 -18.11 11.30 -10.80
C GLN A 394 -18.54 11.18 -12.27
N GLN A 395 -18.02 10.18 -13.00
CA GLN A 395 -18.35 9.98 -14.42
C GLN A 395 -19.83 9.61 -14.62
N ALA A 396 -20.37 8.76 -13.76
CA ALA A 396 -21.76 8.31 -13.83
C ALA A 396 -22.76 9.36 -13.32
N GLY A 397 -22.31 10.35 -12.54
CA GLY A 397 -23.18 11.38 -11.93
C GLY A 397 -24.16 10.80 -10.88
N ARG A 398 -23.84 9.63 -10.31
CA ARG A 398 -24.68 8.93 -9.33
C ARG A 398 -23.83 8.17 -8.30
N ALA A 399 -24.49 7.72 -7.24
CA ALA A 399 -23.87 6.69 -6.39
C ALA A 399 -23.66 5.41 -7.22
N VAL A 400 -22.49 4.77 -7.00
CA VAL A 400 -22.12 3.51 -7.62
C VAL A 400 -21.83 2.47 -6.54
N THR A 401 -22.10 1.20 -6.81
CA THR A 401 -21.70 0.14 -5.91
C THR A 401 -20.24 -0.23 -6.14
N VAL A 402 -19.54 -0.63 -5.08
CA VAL A 402 -18.16 -1.13 -5.19
C VAL A 402 -18.13 -2.38 -6.07
N GLU A 403 -19.17 -3.20 -6.02
CA GLU A 403 -19.29 -4.41 -6.82
C GLU A 403 -19.36 -4.14 -8.32
N GLU A 404 -20.12 -3.09 -8.77
CA GLU A 404 -20.15 -2.70 -10.19
C GLU A 404 -18.73 -2.40 -10.72
N VAL A 405 -17.89 -1.77 -9.89
CA VAL A 405 -16.52 -1.41 -10.26
C VAL A 405 -15.57 -2.60 -10.14
N TYR A 406 -15.69 -3.40 -9.06
CA TYR A 406 -14.88 -4.59 -8.82
C TYR A 406 -15.02 -5.63 -9.92
N GLU A 407 -16.25 -5.87 -10.42
CA GLU A 407 -16.53 -6.82 -11.51
C GLU A 407 -16.34 -6.22 -12.91
N ASP A 408 -15.74 -5.01 -13.01
CA ASP A 408 -15.48 -4.30 -14.27
C ASP A 408 -16.75 -4.01 -15.09
N GLN A 409 -17.91 -3.93 -14.43
CA GLN A 409 -19.20 -3.61 -15.07
C GLN A 409 -19.36 -2.09 -15.27
N LEU A 410 -18.70 -1.29 -14.45
CA LEU A 410 -18.64 0.15 -14.53
C LEU A 410 -17.16 0.59 -14.52
N ASN A 411 -16.68 1.06 -15.67
CA ASN A 411 -15.26 1.32 -15.90
C ASN A 411 -15.01 2.52 -16.85
N ALA A 412 -15.94 3.46 -16.93
CA ALA A 412 -15.87 4.57 -17.87
C ALA A 412 -14.60 5.42 -17.70
N TYR A 413 -14.17 5.64 -16.45
CA TYR A 413 -12.92 6.34 -16.16
C TYR A 413 -11.69 5.48 -16.53
N GLN A 414 -11.78 4.17 -16.32
CA GLN A 414 -10.69 3.20 -16.52
C GLN A 414 -10.52 2.75 -17.98
N ALA A 415 -11.51 2.99 -18.85
CA ALA A 415 -11.53 2.47 -20.22
C ALA A 415 -10.29 2.86 -21.03
N GLU A 416 -9.91 4.14 -21.00
CA GLU A 416 -8.70 4.66 -21.66
C GLU A 416 -7.41 4.05 -21.11
N ILE A 417 -7.38 3.78 -19.79
CA ILE A 417 -6.23 3.15 -19.12
C ILE A 417 -6.10 1.70 -19.59
N ASN A 418 -7.22 0.95 -19.63
CA ASN A 418 -7.26 -0.43 -20.14
C ASN A 418 -6.78 -0.49 -21.60
N GLU A 419 -7.26 0.41 -22.46
CA GLU A 419 -6.82 0.51 -23.85
C GLU A 419 -5.31 0.76 -23.95
N SER A 420 -4.76 1.66 -23.11
CA SER A 420 -3.32 1.96 -23.11
C SER A 420 -2.46 0.77 -22.68
N MET A 421 -3.00 -0.15 -21.90
CA MET A 421 -2.34 -1.40 -21.48
C MET A 421 -2.61 -2.57 -22.44
N GLY A 422 -3.53 -2.42 -23.39
CA GLY A 422 -3.91 -3.47 -24.31
C GLY A 422 -4.78 -4.59 -23.71
N ILE A 423 -5.57 -4.26 -22.69
CA ILE A 423 -6.47 -5.21 -21.99
C ILE A 423 -7.94 -4.76 -22.03
#